data_41fa5699e24bfd3579ce1c57687db18f
#
_entry.id   41fa5699e24bfd3579ce1c57687db18f
#
_cell.length_a   1.000
_cell.length_b   1.000
_cell.length_c   1.000
_cell.angle_alpha   90.00
_cell.angle_beta   90.00
_cell.angle_gamma   90.00
#
_symmetry.space_group_name_H-M   'P 1'
#
loop_
_entity.id
_entity.type
_entity.pdbx_description
1 polymer ?
#
loop_
_entity_poly.entity_id
_entity_poly.type
_entity_poly.pdbx_seq_one_letter_code
_entity_poly.pdbx_strand_id
1 'polypeptide(L)'
;MLIAHGRYGHVEVGYRDELTTRMPTPDEVRTLDLGAGVPVLAYVRTCYTKDRPVRLTETIFAGDRNRLVYELGDLEALYERDQ
;
A
#
# COMPACT_ATOMS: atom_id res chain seq x y z
N MET A 1 7.99 6.34 -7.27
CA MET A 1 7.52 4.97 -7.43
C MET A 1 8.09 4.35 -8.70
N LEU A 2 8.48 3.11 -8.61
CA LEU A 2 9.00 2.39 -9.74
C LEU A 2 7.86 1.86 -10.60
N ILE A 3 7.92 2.15 -11.88
CA ILE A 3 6.91 1.66 -12.81
C ILE A 3 7.47 0.43 -13.50
N ALA A 4 6.82 -0.71 -13.28
CA ALA A 4 7.22 -1.95 -13.90
C ALA A 4 6.58 -2.06 -15.28
N HIS A 5 7.41 -2.15 -16.27
CA HIS A 5 6.94 -2.31 -17.64
C HIS A 5 8.05 -2.94 -18.46
N GLY A 6 7.78 -3.14 -19.71
CA GLY A 6 8.77 -3.62 -20.65
C GLY A 6 8.87 -5.12 -20.71
N ARG A 7 9.15 -5.78 -19.59
CA ARG A 7 9.32 -7.23 -19.59
C ARG A 7 8.17 -7.96 -20.31
N TYR A 8 6.96 -7.54 -20.08
CA TYR A 8 5.77 -8.17 -20.66
C TYR A 8 5.05 -7.25 -21.64
N GLY A 9 5.71 -6.16 -22.03
CA GLY A 9 5.10 -5.21 -22.93
C GLY A 9 3.99 -4.38 -22.32
N HIS A 10 3.85 -4.41 -20.99
CA HIS A 10 2.83 -3.64 -20.30
C HIS A 10 3.39 -2.31 -19.85
N VAL A 11 2.60 -1.26 -20.03
CA VAL A 11 2.90 0.04 -19.45
C VAL A 11 1.80 0.34 -18.44
N GLU A 12 2.19 0.43 -17.19
CA GLU A 12 1.25 0.73 -16.11
C GLU A 12 0.91 2.21 -16.14
N VAL A 13 -0.37 2.52 -16.24
CA VAL A 13 -0.85 3.89 -16.34
C VAL A 13 -1.46 4.39 -15.04
N GLY A 14 -1.68 3.51 -14.09
CA GLY A 14 -2.23 3.92 -12.80
C GLY A 14 -2.34 2.76 -11.84
N TYR A 15 -2.69 3.07 -10.62
CA TYR A 15 -2.91 2.07 -9.60
C TYR A 15 -4.04 2.48 -8.68
N ARG A 16 -4.58 1.49 -7.99
CA ARG A 16 -5.60 1.66 -6.97
C ARG A 16 -5.09 1.07 -5.69
N ASP A 17 -5.19 1.83 -4.61
CA ASP A 17 -4.79 1.38 -3.29
C ASP A 17 -6.02 1.25 -2.40
N GLU A 18 -6.10 0.12 -1.71
CA GLU A 18 -7.12 -0.10 -0.70
C GLU A 18 -6.44 -0.36 0.63
N LEU A 19 -6.90 0.32 1.66
CA LEU A 19 -6.39 0.18 3.01
C LEU A 19 -7.54 -0.23 3.91
N THR A 20 -7.34 -1.32 4.64
CA THR A 20 -8.37 -1.87 5.51
C THR A 20 -7.75 -2.29 6.83
N THR A 21 -8.38 -1.97 7.93
CA THR A 21 -7.99 -2.52 9.22
C THR A 21 -8.89 -3.70 9.54
N ARG A 22 -8.31 -4.74 10.11
CA ARG A 22 -9.04 -5.92 10.52
C ARG A 22 -8.29 -6.64 11.62
N MET A 23 -8.95 -7.58 12.24
CA MET A 23 -8.27 -8.43 13.21
C MET A 23 -7.40 -9.45 12.47
N PRO A 24 -6.26 -9.80 13.04
CA PRO A 24 -5.33 -10.71 12.39
C PRO A 24 -5.78 -12.16 12.45
N THR A 25 -5.28 -12.95 11.51
CA THR A 25 -5.37 -14.39 11.60
C THR A 25 -4.33 -14.90 12.61
N PRO A 26 -4.47 -16.14 13.11
CA PRO A 26 -3.45 -16.70 14.01
C PRO A 26 -2.05 -16.74 13.39
N ASP A 27 -1.94 -16.99 12.09
CA ASP A 27 -0.63 -16.99 11.42
C ASP A 27 -0.03 -15.58 11.41
N GLU A 28 -0.84 -14.58 11.18
CA GLU A 28 -0.37 -13.19 11.20
C GLU A 28 0.09 -12.79 12.59
N VAL A 29 -0.61 -13.24 13.62
CA VAL A 29 -0.20 -12.95 14.99
C VAL A 29 1.20 -13.48 15.25
N ARG A 30 1.48 -14.70 14.80
CA ARG A 30 2.80 -15.31 14.97
C ARG A 30 3.85 -14.63 14.13
N THR A 31 3.56 -14.43 12.86
CA THR A 31 4.54 -13.88 11.91
C THR A 31 4.91 -12.46 12.23
N LEU A 32 3.95 -11.66 12.67
CA LEU A 32 4.16 -10.24 12.96
C LEU A 32 4.42 -9.98 14.44
N ASP A 33 4.41 -11.01 15.27
CA ASP A 33 4.61 -10.91 16.71
C ASP A 33 3.65 -9.88 17.32
N LEU A 34 2.35 -10.08 17.09
CA LEU A 34 1.32 -9.15 17.53
C LEU A 34 0.91 -9.42 18.96
N GLY A 35 0.69 -8.35 19.71
CA GLY A 35 0.07 -8.45 21.01
C GLY A 35 -1.42 -8.76 20.90
N ALA A 36 -2.02 -9.11 22.05
CA ALA A 36 -3.45 -9.41 22.08
C ALA A 36 -4.25 -8.18 21.69
N GLY A 37 -5.22 -8.38 20.83
CA GLY A 37 -6.14 -7.31 20.43
C GLY A 37 -5.57 -6.29 19.45
N VAL A 38 -4.35 -6.51 18.94
CA VAL A 38 -3.74 -5.58 17.98
C VAL A 38 -4.22 -5.88 16.57
N PRO A 39 -4.84 -4.91 15.91
CA PRO A 39 -5.30 -5.11 14.53
C PRO A 39 -4.15 -5.06 13.54
N VAL A 40 -4.41 -5.51 12.32
CA VAL A 40 -3.49 -5.34 11.21
C VAL A 40 -4.06 -4.33 10.23
N LEU A 41 -3.17 -3.71 9.48
CA LEU A 41 -3.51 -2.85 8.38
C LEU A 41 -3.16 -3.59 7.09
N ALA A 42 -4.18 -3.87 6.31
CA ALA A 42 -4.01 -4.56 5.04
C ALA A 42 -3.99 -3.53 3.92
N TYR A 43 -2.92 -3.55 3.16
CA TYR A 43 -2.70 -2.63 2.05
C TYR A 43 -2.67 -3.43 0.76
N VAL A 44 -3.59 -3.15 -0.13
CA VAL A 44 -3.66 -3.83 -1.42
C VAL A 44 -3.52 -2.82 -2.53
N ARG A 45 -2.49 -2.99 -3.35
CA ARG A 45 -2.30 -2.15 -4.52
C ARG A 45 -2.57 -2.97 -5.77
N THR A 46 -3.45 -2.44 -6.63
CA THR A 46 -3.72 -3.01 -7.93
C THR A 46 -3.19 -2.06 -8.98
N CYS A 47 -2.32 -2.56 -9.85
CA CYS A 47 -1.75 -1.77 -10.93
C CYS A 47 -2.48 -2.08 -12.22
N TYR A 48 -2.73 -1.05 -13.01
CA TYR A 48 -3.51 -1.15 -14.22
C TYR A 48 -2.71 -0.71 -15.43
N THR A 49 -2.94 -1.40 -16.54
CA THR A 49 -2.62 -0.85 -17.83
C THR A 49 -3.84 -0.09 -18.33
N LYS A 50 -3.75 0.42 -19.54
CA LYS A 50 -4.86 1.10 -20.19
C LYS A 50 -6.13 0.24 -20.24
N ASP A 51 -5.97 -1.07 -20.32
CA ASP A 51 -7.08 -1.98 -20.62
C ASP A 51 -7.53 -2.84 -19.45
N ARG A 52 -6.64 -3.12 -18.47
CA ARG A 52 -6.96 -4.11 -17.45
C ARG A 52 -5.99 -4.02 -16.26
N PRO A 53 -6.36 -4.61 -15.13
CA PRO A 53 -5.42 -4.80 -14.04
C PRO A 53 -4.36 -5.84 -14.42
N VAL A 54 -3.11 -5.61 -14.04
CA VAL A 54 -2.01 -6.51 -14.41
C VAL A 54 -1.19 -7.00 -13.22
N ARG A 55 -1.32 -6.35 -12.08
CA ARG A 55 -0.55 -6.77 -10.90
C ARG A 55 -1.29 -6.38 -9.64
N LEU A 56 -1.27 -7.28 -8.67
CA LEU A 56 -1.84 -7.04 -7.36
C LEU A 56 -0.78 -7.34 -6.33
N THR A 57 -0.58 -6.40 -5.42
CA THR A 57 0.37 -6.55 -4.32
C THR A 57 -0.36 -6.35 -3.02
N GLU A 58 -0.19 -7.29 -2.09
CA GLU A 58 -0.78 -7.18 -0.75
C GLU A 58 0.32 -7.11 0.29
N THR A 59 0.18 -6.20 1.23
CA THR A 59 1.11 -6.04 2.34
C THR A 59 0.31 -5.91 3.63
N ILE A 60 0.73 -6.65 4.65
CA ILE A 60 0.06 -6.64 5.95
C ILE A 60 1.00 -6.00 6.97
N PHE A 61 0.51 -5.00 7.67
CA PHE A 61 1.28 -4.27 8.68
C PHE A 61 0.68 -4.48 10.05
N ALA A 62 1.55 -4.55 11.06
CA ALA A 62 1.12 -4.51 12.45
C ALA A 62 0.54 -3.12 12.74
N GLY A 63 -0.69 -3.06 13.25
CA GLY A 63 -1.41 -1.80 13.41
C GLY A 63 -0.89 -0.90 14.51
N ASP A 64 -0.10 -1.43 15.44
CA ASP A 64 0.45 -0.66 16.55
C ASP A 64 1.86 -0.13 16.30
N ARG A 65 2.50 -0.52 15.20
CA ARG A 65 3.91 -0.20 14.94
C ARG A 65 4.15 0.45 13.59
N ASN A 66 3.09 0.72 12.84
CA ASN A 66 3.23 1.22 11.48
C ASN A 66 2.31 2.39 11.22
N ARG A 67 2.77 3.26 10.37
CA ARG A 67 2.01 4.41 9.93
C ARG A 67 2.26 4.58 8.44
N LEU A 68 1.19 4.83 7.69
CA LEU A 68 1.28 5.09 6.26
C LEU A 68 1.08 6.58 6.02
N VAL A 69 1.95 7.13 5.20
CA VAL A 69 1.90 8.54 4.85
C VAL A 69 1.90 8.66 3.34
N TYR A 70 0.99 9.46 2.82
CA TYR A 70 0.90 9.75 1.41
C TYR A 70 1.09 11.22 1.18
N GLU A 71 1.90 11.52 0.17
CA GLU A 71 2.04 12.89 -0.30
C GLU A 71 1.95 12.85 -1.81
N LEU A 72 1.06 13.65 -2.36
CA LEU A 72 0.80 13.71 -3.78
C LEU A 72 0.90 15.13 -4.28
N GLY A 73 1.31 15.27 -5.54
CA GLY A 73 1.40 16.58 -6.16
C GLY A 73 2.74 17.24 -5.95
N ASP A 74 2.73 18.56 -5.95
CA ASP A 74 3.94 19.34 -5.78
C ASP A 74 4.28 19.44 -4.29
N LEU A 75 5.18 18.60 -3.85
CA LEU A 75 5.56 18.52 -2.44
C LEU A 75 6.23 19.78 -1.96
N GLU A 76 6.98 20.42 -2.83
CA GLU A 76 7.66 21.67 -2.49
C GLU A 76 6.64 22.77 -2.16
N ALA A 77 5.63 22.90 -2.99
CA ALA A 77 4.56 23.87 -2.76
C ALA A 77 3.78 23.55 -1.48
N LEU A 78 3.57 22.25 -1.20
CA LEU A 78 2.87 21.85 0.01
C LEU A 78 3.65 22.24 1.27
N TYR A 79 4.94 22.02 1.26
CA TYR A 79 5.77 22.37 2.42
C TYR A 79 5.89 23.88 2.61
N GLU A 80 5.93 24.64 1.54
CA GLU A 80 5.95 26.09 1.63
C GLU A 80 4.68 26.63 2.26
N ARG A 81 3.55 26.00 1.97
CA ARG A 81 2.27 26.42 2.53
C ARG A 81 2.17 26.19 4.04
N ASP A 82 2.86 25.19 4.52
CA ASP A 82 2.81 24.82 5.93
C ASP A 82 3.74 25.65 6.80
N GLN A 83 4.54 26.47 6.18
CA GLN A 83 5.44 27.37 6.88
C GLN A 83 4.84 28.81 6.96
#